data_a940d7f1ac1134ec5c836bef0c0ce10c
#
_entry.id   a940d7f1ac1134ec5c836bef0c0ce10c
#
_cell.length_a   1.000
_cell.length_b   1.000
_cell.length_c   1.000
_cell.angle_alpha   90.00
_cell.angle_beta   90.00
_cell.angle_gamma   90.00
#
_symmetry.space_group_name_H-M   'P 1'
#
loop_
_entity.id
_entity.type
_entity.pdbx_description
1 polymer ?
#
loop_
_entity_poly.entity_id
_entity_poly.type
_entity_poly.pdbx_seq_one_letter_code
_entity_poly.pdbx_strand_id
1 'polypeptide(L)'
;MQVDVVSPEKLLFSSEAISVEIPGADGDMTAMANHAPLITTLRPGILRVVQEKDTSEYVVTGGFAELGQGVSVLAEKAVLKADFDKKMFDELMAVAEESLEATKANATGDAVDMAAKFLSDFNILGESLGFK
;
A
#
# COMPACT_ATOMS: atom_id res chain seq x y z
N MET A 1 -0.57 -15.14 -13.82
CA MET A 1 -0.75 -13.78 -14.34
C MET A 1 0.51 -12.96 -14.13
N GLN A 2 0.75 -12.02 -14.99
CA GLN A 2 1.87 -11.10 -14.83
C GLN A 2 1.56 -10.07 -13.75
N VAL A 3 2.51 -9.86 -12.84
CA VAL A 3 2.39 -8.86 -11.77
C VAL A 3 3.61 -7.95 -11.81
N ASP A 4 3.36 -6.66 -11.82
CA ASP A 4 4.40 -5.63 -11.75
C ASP A 4 4.12 -4.74 -10.53
N VAL A 5 5.15 -4.52 -9.72
CA VAL A 5 5.10 -3.61 -8.58
C VAL A 5 6.17 -2.56 -8.78
N VAL A 6 5.76 -1.32 -8.90
CA VAL A 6 6.63 -0.20 -9.26
C VAL A 6 6.46 0.95 -8.26
N SER A 7 7.56 1.58 -7.90
CA SER A 7 7.56 2.88 -7.22
C SER A 7 8.18 3.91 -8.16
N PRO A 8 8.08 5.22 -7.87
CA PRO A 8 8.68 6.24 -8.73
C PRO A 8 10.19 6.06 -8.94
N GLU A 9 10.86 5.41 -8.00
CA GLU A 9 12.31 5.25 -8.03
C GLU A 9 12.77 3.97 -8.73
N LYS A 10 11.95 2.90 -8.70
CA LYS A 10 12.40 1.62 -9.25
C LYS A 10 11.27 0.61 -9.45
N LEU A 11 11.58 -0.39 -10.25
CA LEU A 11 10.77 -1.60 -10.38
C LEU A 11 11.15 -2.55 -9.23
N LEU A 12 10.16 -2.95 -8.44
CA LEU A 12 10.36 -3.78 -7.26
C LEU A 12 10.11 -5.26 -7.52
N PHE A 13 9.14 -5.54 -8.38
CA PHE A 13 8.74 -6.91 -8.71
C PHE A 13 8.17 -6.93 -10.12
N SER A 14 8.55 -7.91 -10.90
CA SER A 14 7.97 -8.15 -12.21
C SER A 14 8.13 -9.63 -12.54
N SER A 15 7.06 -10.40 -12.41
CA SER A 15 7.08 -11.83 -12.68
C SER A 15 5.65 -12.39 -12.68
N GLU A 16 5.57 -13.69 -12.97
CA GLU A 16 4.31 -14.43 -12.88
C GLU A 16 3.95 -14.70 -11.43
N ALA A 17 2.66 -14.58 -11.11
CA ALA A 17 2.14 -14.89 -9.79
C ALA A 17 0.79 -15.58 -9.88
N ILE A 18 0.40 -16.25 -8.79
CA ILE A 18 -0.90 -16.92 -8.66
C ILE A 18 -1.95 -15.91 -8.21
N SER A 19 -1.60 -15.08 -7.22
CA SER A 19 -2.50 -14.09 -6.68
C SER A 19 -1.74 -12.92 -6.07
N VAL A 20 -2.46 -11.82 -5.88
CA VAL A 20 -1.94 -10.63 -5.17
C VAL A 20 -2.98 -10.19 -4.16
N GLU A 21 -2.59 -10.09 -2.89
CA GLU A 21 -3.42 -9.51 -1.85
C GLU A 21 -3.09 -8.03 -1.75
N ILE A 22 -4.10 -7.19 -1.93
CA ILE A 22 -3.93 -5.75 -2.12
C ILE A 22 -4.62 -4.98 -0.99
N PRO A 23 -3.92 -4.05 -0.30
CA PRO A 23 -4.54 -3.21 0.71
C PRO A 23 -5.28 -2.04 0.03
N GLY A 24 -6.48 -2.31 -0.47
CA GLY A 24 -7.30 -1.28 -1.10
C GLY A 24 -7.83 -0.26 -0.10
N ALA A 25 -8.09 0.97 -0.55
CA ALA A 25 -8.62 2.03 0.30
C ALA A 25 -9.98 1.66 0.91
N ASP A 26 -10.78 0.89 0.19
CA ASP A 26 -12.10 0.47 0.62
C ASP A 26 -12.12 -0.93 1.27
N GLY A 27 -10.96 -1.55 1.43
CA GLY A 27 -10.82 -2.87 2.04
C GLY A 27 -9.81 -3.73 1.30
N ASP A 28 -9.41 -4.81 1.94
CA ASP A 28 -8.48 -5.78 1.36
C ASP A 28 -9.15 -6.50 0.20
N MET A 29 -8.36 -6.78 -0.82
CA MET A 29 -8.84 -7.55 -1.95
C MET A 29 -7.77 -8.51 -2.45
N THR A 30 -8.19 -9.59 -3.07
CA THR A 30 -7.29 -10.57 -3.67
C THR A 30 -7.57 -10.63 -5.16
N ALA A 31 -6.54 -10.36 -5.95
CA ALA A 31 -6.62 -10.45 -7.41
C ALA A 31 -6.02 -11.77 -7.89
N MET A 32 -6.72 -12.43 -8.77
CA MET A 32 -6.27 -13.63 -9.47
C MET A 32 -6.34 -13.39 -10.98
N ALA A 33 -5.84 -14.34 -11.76
CA ALA A 33 -5.82 -14.22 -13.21
C ALA A 33 -7.22 -13.91 -13.79
N ASN A 34 -7.24 -13.03 -14.78
CA ASN A 34 -8.47 -12.65 -15.50
C ASN A 34 -9.51 -11.97 -14.60
N HIS A 35 -9.06 -11.22 -13.60
CA HIS A 35 -9.95 -10.40 -12.80
C HIS A 35 -10.65 -9.36 -13.69
N ALA A 36 -11.90 -9.03 -13.37
CA ALA A 36 -12.60 -7.97 -14.07
C ALA A 36 -11.80 -6.66 -13.95
N PRO A 37 -11.74 -5.87 -15.02
CA PRO A 37 -10.97 -4.63 -14.99
C PRO A 37 -11.40 -3.71 -13.85
N LEU A 38 -10.43 -3.26 -13.05
CA LEU A 38 -10.67 -2.41 -11.89
C LEU A 38 -9.41 -1.62 -11.57
N ILE A 39 -9.60 -0.35 -11.21
CA ILE A 39 -8.53 0.48 -10.66
C ILE A 39 -8.94 0.82 -9.24
N THR A 40 -8.07 0.57 -8.28
CA THR A 40 -8.33 0.89 -6.88
C THR A 40 -7.16 1.67 -6.29
N THR A 41 -7.46 2.60 -5.38
CA THR A 41 -6.41 3.28 -4.62
C THR A 41 -5.95 2.39 -3.48
N LEU A 42 -4.70 2.59 -3.06
CA LEU A 42 -4.09 1.84 -1.97
C LEU A 42 -4.14 2.65 -0.68
N ARG A 43 -4.36 1.94 0.43
CA ARG A 43 -4.11 2.50 1.75
C ARG A 43 -2.73 2.02 2.23
N PRO A 44 -2.12 2.66 3.23
CA PRO A 44 -0.92 2.11 3.85
C PRO A 44 -1.20 0.68 4.35
N GLY A 45 -0.42 -0.26 3.90
CA GLY A 45 -0.66 -1.66 4.21
C GLY A 45 0.38 -2.59 3.62
N ILE A 46 0.09 -3.88 3.68
CA ILE A 46 0.96 -4.91 3.16
C ILE A 46 0.41 -5.46 1.85
N LEU A 47 1.21 -5.35 0.80
CA LEU A 47 0.94 -5.96 -0.49
C LEU A 47 1.63 -7.32 -0.51
N ARG A 48 0.88 -8.37 -0.81
CA ARG A 48 1.41 -9.73 -0.79
C ARG A 48 1.25 -10.39 -2.15
N VAL A 49 2.38 -10.74 -2.76
CA VAL A 49 2.41 -11.41 -4.07
C VAL A 49 2.70 -12.89 -3.85
N VAL A 50 1.75 -13.74 -4.22
CA VAL A 50 1.84 -15.17 -4.02
C VAL A 50 2.24 -15.85 -5.33
N GLN A 51 3.39 -16.52 -5.31
CA GLN A 51 3.87 -17.33 -6.41
C GLN A 51 3.78 -18.82 -6.04
N GLU A 52 4.03 -19.69 -6.99
CA GLU A 52 3.91 -21.13 -6.77
C GLU A 52 4.80 -21.63 -5.61
N LYS A 53 6.03 -21.12 -5.51
CA LYS A 53 7.00 -21.54 -4.50
C LYS A 53 7.36 -20.49 -3.48
N ASP A 54 7.06 -19.22 -3.77
CA ASP A 54 7.49 -18.10 -2.94
C ASP A 54 6.33 -17.13 -2.71
N THR A 55 6.46 -16.37 -1.64
CA THR A 55 5.57 -15.24 -1.36
C THR A 55 6.43 -14.03 -1.06
N SER A 56 6.14 -12.92 -1.72
CA SER A 56 6.84 -11.65 -1.48
C SER A 56 5.87 -10.67 -0.84
N GLU A 57 6.33 -9.99 0.21
CA GLU A 57 5.53 -9.01 0.92
C GLU A 57 6.21 -7.66 0.91
N TYR A 58 5.42 -6.62 0.62
CA TYR A 58 5.90 -5.24 0.56
C TYR A 58 5.02 -4.37 1.44
N VAL A 59 5.64 -3.46 2.17
CA VAL A 59 4.92 -2.39 2.86
C VAL A 59 4.75 -1.26 1.85
N VAL A 60 3.50 -0.89 1.57
CA VAL A 60 3.17 0.20 0.63
C VAL A 60 2.46 1.32 1.39
N THR A 61 2.67 2.55 0.97
CA THR A 61 2.11 3.70 1.69
C THR A 61 0.99 4.41 0.96
N GLY A 62 0.76 4.09 -0.29
CA GLY A 62 -0.27 4.71 -1.09
C GLY A 62 -0.02 4.42 -2.55
N GLY A 63 -0.82 5.02 -3.42
CA GLY A 63 -0.77 4.78 -4.84
C GLY A 63 -2.03 4.09 -5.34
N PHE A 64 -1.90 3.31 -6.37
CA PHE A 64 -3.05 2.58 -6.91
C PHE A 64 -2.64 1.27 -7.58
N ALA A 65 -3.63 0.40 -7.77
CA ALA A 65 -3.46 -0.87 -8.45
C ALA A 65 -4.47 -0.96 -9.59
N GLU A 66 -4.01 -1.47 -10.71
CA GLU A 66 -4.83 -1.75 -11.88
C GLU A 66 -4.93 -3.26 -12.07
N LEU A 67 -6.13 -3.78 -12.03
CA LEU A 67 -6.44 -5.20 -12.15
C LEU A 67 -7.08 -5.51 -13.49
N GLY A 68 -6.81 -6.69 -14.01
CA GLY A 68 -7.35 -7.15 -15.28
C GLY A 68 -6.79 -8.52 -15.59
N GLN A 69 -6.22 -8.69 -16.77
CA GLN A 69 -5.53 -9.94 -17.11
C GLN A 69 -4.33 -10.18 -16.19
N GLY A 70 -3.66 -9.09 -15.81
CA GLY A 70 -2.59 -9.09 -14.81
C GLY A 70 -2.84 -8.00 -13.78
N VAL A 71 -1.82 -7.71 -12.98
CA VAL A 71 -1.89 -6.68 -11.94
C VAL A 71 -0.69 -5.75 -12.06
N SER A 72 -0.97 -4.45 -12.12
CA SER A 72 0.06 -3.40 -12.06
C SER A 72 -0.17 -2.59 -10.80
N VAL A 73 0.83 -2.55 -9.93
CA VAL A 73 0.78 -1.77 -8.70
C VAL A 73 1.76 -0.61 -8.82
N LEU A 74 1.24 0.61 -8.69
CA LEU A 74 2.01 1.84 -8.73
C LEU A 74 1.96 2.45 -7.33
N ALA A 75 2.94 2.11 -6.51
CA ALA A 75 3.01 2.55 -5.13
C ALA A 75 3.78 3.86 -5.01
N GLU A 76 3.33 4.76 -4.15
CA GLU A 76 4.08 5.98 -3.84
C GLU A 76 5.40 5.63 -3.18
N LYS A 77 5.36 4.68 -2.27
CA LYS A 77 6.53 4.12 -1.62
C LYS A 77 6.27 2.65 -1.36
N ALA A 78 7.23 1.81 -1.64
CA ALA A 78 7.15 0.38 -1.37
C ALA A 78 8.51 -0.12 -0.91
N VAL A 79 8.50 -0.92 0.15
CA VAL A 79 9.70 -1.50 0.74
C VAL A 79 9.39 -2.95 1.06
N LEU A 80 10.35 -3.85 0.84
CA LEU A 80 10.20 -5.23 1.29
C LEU A 80 9.86 -5.24 2.78
N LYS A 81 8.89 -6.03 3.16
CA LYS A 81 8.47 -6.12 4.56
C LYS A 81 9.64 -6.45 5.48
N ALA A 82 10.55 -7.33 5.03
CA ALA A 82 11.74 -7.71 5.80
C ALA A 82 12.70 -6.54 6.03
N ASP A 83 12.70 -5.54 5.16
CA ASP A 83 13.55 -4.37 5.24
C ASP A 83 12.87 -3.19 5.92
N PHE A 84 11.57 -3.30 6.22
CA PHE A 84 10.79 -2.22 6.82
C PHE A 84 10.90 -2.31 8.34
N ASP A 85 11.58 -1.35 8.95
CA ASP A 85 11.81 -1.35 10.39
C ASP A 85 11.00 -0.27 11.12
N LYS A 86 11.06 -0.29 12.44
CA LYS A 86 10.33 0.66 13.27
C LYS A 86 10.76 2.11 13.01
N LYS A 87 12.05 2.34 12.71
CA LYS A 87 12.55 3.67 12.40
C LYS A 87 11.87 4.25 11.14
N MET A 88 11.76 3.43 10.09
CA MET A 88 11.07 3.82 8.87
C MET A 88 9.59 4.08 9.14
N PHE A 89 8.97 3.22 9.95
CA PHE A 89 7.58 3.39 10.36
C PHE A 89 7.39 4.71 11.11
N ASP A 90 8.23 5.00 12.10
CA ASP A 90 8.13 6.22 12.90
C ASP A 90 8.32 7.48 12.03
N GLU A 91 9.23 7.46 11.06
CA GLU A 91 9.42 8.56 10.12
C GLU A 91 8.16 8.81 9.28
N LEU A 92 7.53 7.76 8.79
CA LEU A 92 6.30 7.87 8.01
C LEU A 92 5.12 8.33 8.87
N MET A 93 5.03 7.86 10.11
CA MET A 93 4.02 8.32 11.05
C MET A 93 4.15 9.81 11.34
N ALA A 94 5.38 10.29 11.53
CA ALA A 94 5.63 11.70 11.78
C ALA A 94 5.17 12.56 10.60
N VAL A 95 5.44 12.12 9.37
CA VAL A 95 4.99 12.82 8.16
C VAL A 95 3.45 12.83 8.09
N ALA A 96 2.80 11.72 8.40
CA ALA A 96 1.35 11.62 8.37
C ALA A 96 0.69 12.52 9.43
N GLU A 97 1.26 12.57 10.62
CA GLU A 97 0.78 13.43 11.71
C GLU A 97 0.94 14.91 11.35
N GLU A 98 2.09 15.29 10.81
CA GLU A 98 2.36 16.65 10.36
C GLU A 98 1.40 17.06 9.24
N SER A 99 1.15 16.18 8.29
CA SER A 99 0.21 16.42 7.20
C SER A 99 -1.20 16.65 7.71
N LEU A 100 -1.64 15.88 8.71
CA LEU A 100 -2.96 16.07 9.32
C LEU A 100 -3.07 17.43 10.00
N GLU A 101 -2.06 17.83 10.77
CA GLU A 101 -2.06 19.13 11.46
C GLU A 101 -2.07 20.29 10.46
N ALA A 102 -1.27 20.21 9.41
CA ALA A 102 -1.25 21.22 8.36
C ALA A 102 -2.61 21.31 7.66
N THR A 103 -3.25 20.18 7.41
CA THR A 103 -4.56 20.12 6.77
C THR A 103 -5.65 20.74 7.65
N LYS A 104 -5.63 20.47 8.95
CA LYS A 104 -6.57 21.07 9.91
C LYS A 104 -6.49 22.60 9.92
N ALA A 105 -5.28 23.14 9.75
CA ALA A 105 -5.07 24.58 9.78
C ALA A 105 -5.52 25.29 8.51
N ASN A 106 -5.48 24.62 7.35
CA ASN A 106 -5.57 25.28 6.04
C ASN A 106 -6.57 24.68 5.05
N ALA A 107 -7.32 23.65 5.40
CA ALA A 107 -8.14 22.92 4.43
C ALA A 107 -9.56 22.67 4.88
N THR A 108 -10.38 22.16 3.94
CA THR A 108 -11.78 21.81 4.17
C THR A 108 -11.90 20.50 4.94
N GLY A 109 -13.12 20.21 5.44
CA GLY A 109 -13.43 18.99 6.17
C GLY A 109 -13.06 17.70 5.44
N ASP A 110 -13.27 17.64 4.12
CA ASP A 110 -12.97 16.45 3.32
C ASP A 110 -11.46 16.14 3.34
N ALA A 111 -10.62 17.15 3.20
CA ALA A 111 -9.16 16.97 3.24
C ALA A 111 -8.69 16.54 4.62
N VAL A 112 -9.31 17.07 5.68
CA VAL A 112 -9.02 16.66 7.06
C VAL A 112 -9.40 15.20 7.26
N ASP A 113 -10.57 14.79 6.78
CA ASP A 113 -11.04 13.40 6.91
C ASP A 113 -10.12 12.42 6.17
N MET A 114 -9.64 12.78 5.00
CA MET A 114 -8.69 11.95 4.24
C MET A 114 -7.35 11.82 4.96
N ALA A 115 -6.83 12.91 5.50
CA ALA A 115 -5.58 12.90 6.25
C ALA A 115 -5.71 12.08 7.55
N ALA A 116 -6.84 12.20 8.24
CA ALA A 116 -7.12 11.44 9.45
C ALA A 116 -7.24 9.94 9.16
N LYS A 117 -7.89 9.58 8.06
CA LYS A 117 -8.00 8.18 7.63
C LYS A 117 -6.63 7.59 7.29
N PHE A 118 -5.80 8.34 6.59
CA PHE A 118 -4.45 7.93 6.23
C PHE A 118 -3.63 7.63 7.49
N LEU A 119 -3.69 8.51 8.48
CA LEU A 119 -3.01 8.32 9.76
C LEU A 119 -3.56 7.09 10.51
N SER A 120 -4.88 6.91 10.53
CA SER A 120 -5.52 5.75 11.13
C SER A 120 -5.05 4.45 10.47
N ASP A 121 -4.96 4.43 9.14
CA ASP A 121 -4.49 3.26 8.40
C ASP A 121 -3.03 2.94 8.73
N PHE A 122 -2.18 3.96 8.92
CA PHE A 122 -0.81 3.76 9.39
C PHE A 122 -0.75 3.16 10.79
N ASN A 123 -1.62 3.60 11.69
CA ASN A 123 -1.70 3.03 13.03
C ASN A 123 -2.06 1.54 12.98
N ILE A 124 -3.01 1.17 12.14
CA ILE A 124 -3.41 -0.23 11.95
C ILE A 124 -2.24 -1.04 11.39
N LEU A 125 -1.53 -0.50 10.41
CA LEU A 125 -0.33 -1.13 9.86
C LEU A 125 0.72 -1.36 10.93
N GLY A 126 0.98 -0.37 11.78
CA GLY A 126 1.93 -0.49 12.88
C GLY A 126 1.56 -1.57 13.87
N GLU A 127 0.29 -1.70 14.21
CA GLU A 127 -0.21 -2.78 15.06
C GLU A 127 0.01 -4.13 14.40
N SER A 128 -0.30 -4.25 13.11
CA SER A 128 -0.12 -5.48 12.33
C SER A 128 1.34 -5.92 12.27
N LEU A 129 2.27 -4.97 12.21
CA LEU A 129 3.71 -5.24 12.15
C LEU A 129 4.37 -5.39 13.51
N GLY A 130 3.63 -5.15 14.59
CA GLY A 130 4.17 -5.25 15.94
C GLY A 130 4.98 -4.01 16.38
N PHE A 131 4.79 -2.87 15.72
CA PHE A 131 5.48 -1.62 16.05
C PHE A 131 4.71 -0.77 17.06
N LYS A 132 3.50 -1.18 17.38
CA LYS A 132 2.65 -0.49 18.34
C LYS A 132 2.01 -1.45 19.33
#